data_4095e54447153c4e29ce10ecf09f794a
#
_entry.id   4095e54447153c4e29ce10ecf09f794a
#
_cell.length_a   1.000
_cell.length_b   1.000
_cell.length_c   1.000
_cell.angle_alpha   90.00
_cell.angle_beta   90.00
_cell.angle_gamma   90.00
#
_symmetry.space_group_name_H-M   'P 1'
#
loop_
_entity.id
_entity.type
_entity.pdbx_description
1 polymer ?
#
loop_
_entity_poly.entity_id
_entity_poly.type
_entity_poly.pdbx_seq_one_letter_code
_entity_poly.pdbx_strand_id
1 'polypeptide(L)' 'MLKISRESEINLINVLIDNDIISGKDLINIKKISTEGNKSQIDAVFELKLTDEDKILDVLVKEQS' A
#
# COMPACT_ATOMS: atom_id res chain seq x y z
N MET A 1 3.52 -11.85 -8.64
CA MET A 1 3.00 -10.47 -8.67
C MET A 1 1.53 -10.45 -8.30
N LEU A 2 1.18 -9.68 -7.29
CA LEU A 2 -0.19 -9.61 -6.82
C LEU A 2 -1.01 -8.73 -7.76
N LYS A 3 -2.01 -9.32 -8.40
CA LYS A 3 -2.99 -8.57 -9.14
C LYS A 3 -4.13 -8.23 -8.19
N ILE A 4 -4.17 -6.99 -7.75
CA ILE A 4 -5.19 -6.53 -6.81
C ILE A 4 -6.11 -5.58 -7.58
N SER A 5 -7.43 -5.72 -7.38
CA SER A 5 -8.37 -4.78 -7.98
C SER A 5 -8.16 -3.39 -7.38
N ARG A 6 -8.59 -2.36 -8.08
CA ARG A 6 -8.44 -0.99 -7.62
C ARG A 6 -9.09 -0.78 -6.25
N GLU A 7 -10.24 -1.36 -6.05
CA GLU A 7 -10.95 -1.28 -4.77
C GLU A 7 -10.16 -1.94 -3.65
N SER A 8 -9.62 -3.14 -3.90
CA SER A 8 -8.80 -3.84 -2.92
C SER A 8 -7.51 -3.08 -2.62
N GLU A 9 -6.94 -2.44 -3.63
CA GLU A 9 -5.74 -1.62 -3.48
C GLU A 9 -6.00 -0.45 -2.53
N ILE A 10 -7.11 0.26 -2.72
CA ILE A 10 -7.48 1.39 -1.86
C ILE A 10 -7.70 0.90 -0.42
N ASN A 11 -8.39 -0.23 -0.26
CA ASN A 11 -8.62 -0.81 1.06
C ASN A 11 -7.32 -1.18 1.74
N LEU A 12 -6.40 -1.78 1.00
CA LEU A 12 -5.09 -2.16 1.53
C LEU A 12 -4.30 -0.93 1.99
N ILE A 13 -4.31 0.13 1.19
CA ILE A 13 -3.65 1.38 1.56
C ILE A 13 -4.24 1.94 2.86
N ASN A 14 -5.56 1.93 3.01
CA ASN A 14 -6.22 2.39 4.23
C ASN A 14 -5.82 1.54 5.43
N VAL A 15 -5.74 0.22 5.25
CA VAL A 15 -5.31 -0.69 6.32
C VAL A 15 -3.87 -0.38 6.73
N LEU A 16 -2.99 -0.09 5.79
CA LEU A 16 -1.61 0.26 6.09
C LEU A 16 -1.52 1.57 6.88
N ILE A 17 -2.37 2.53 6.56
CA ILE A 17 -2.45 3.79 7.31
C ILE A 17 -2.95 3.52 8.74
N ASP A 18 -3.99 2.73 8.88
CA ASP A 18 -4.57 2.41 10.19
C ASP A 18 -3.58 1.68 11.11
N ASN A 19 -2.66 0.94 10.52
CA ASN A 19 -1.63 0.20 11.28
C ASN A 19 -0.32 0.98 11.41
N ASP A 20 -0.33 2.26 11.05
CA ASP A 20 0.84 3.15 11.14
C ASP A 20 2.04 2.69 10.31
N ILE A 21 1.80 1.88 9.29
CA ILE A 21 2.86 1.43 8.38
C ILE A 21 3.22 2.56 7.43
N ILE A 22 2.22 3.31 6.98
CA ILE A 22 2.42 4.49 6.16
C ILE A 22 1.68 5.68 6.79
N SER A 23 2.18 6.88 6.55
CA SER A 23 1.58 8.11 7.07
C SER A 23 0.85 8.86 5.95
N GLY A 24 0.15 9.93 6.32
CA GLY A 24 -0.50 10.79 5.33
C GLY A 24 0.50 11.42 4.35
N LYS A 25 1.70 11.74 4.83
CA LYS A 25 2.76 12.28 3.97
C LYS A 25 3.22 11.23 2.95
N ASP A 26 3.35 9.99 3.41
CA ASP A 26 3.71 8.89 2.53
C ASP A 26 2.64 8.68 1.46
N LEU A 27 1.37 8.83 1.84
CA LEU A 27 0.27 8.70 0.88
C LEU A 27 0.37 9.71 -0.25
N ILE A 28 0.76 10.94 0.06
CA ILE A 28 0.95 11.98 -0.96
C ILE A 28 2.03 11.53 -1.95
N ASN A 29 3.14 11.02 -1.45
CA ASN A 29 4.23 10.53 -2.30
C ASN A 29 3.80 9.31 -3.11
N ILE A 30 3.05 8.42 -2.50
CA ILE A 30 2.53 7.22 -3.17
C ILE A 30 1.65 7.62 -4.35
N LYS A 31 0.75 8.56 -4.14
CA LYS A 31 -0.14 9.03 -5.21
C LYS A 31 0.65 9.69 -6.33
N LYS A 32 1.65 10.47 -5.98
CA LYS A 32 2.49 11.15 -6.95
C LYS A 32 3.25 10.14 -7.83
N ILE A 33 3.89 9.17 -7.20
CA ILE A 33 4.64 8.14 -7.93
C ILE A 33 3.70 7.31 -8.80
N SER A 34 2.55 6.95 -8.26
CA SER A 34 1.55 6.17 -8.99
C SER A 34 1.09 6.91 -10.25
N THR A 35 0.81 8.21 -10.12
CA THR A 35 0.35 9.02 -11.24
C THR A 35 1.45 9.26 -12.27
N GLU A 36 2.62 9.68 -11.81
CA GLU A 36 3.74 10.02 -12.69
C GLU A 36 4.34 8.80 -13.37
N GLY A 37 4.45 7.70 -12.63
CA GLY A 37 5.05 6.48 -13.13
C GLY A 37 4.07 5.52 -13.78
N ASN A 38 2.78 5.87 -13.79
CA ASN A 38 1.73 5.02 -14.32
C ASN A 38 1.77 3.63 -13.66
N LYS A 39 1.92 3.62 -12.33
CA LYS A 39 2.03 2.40 -11.51
C LYS A 39 0.86 2.33 -10.54
N SER A 40 0.65 1.14 -9.97
CA SER A 40 -0.31 1.00 -8.88
C SER A 40 0.23 1.66 -7.61
N GLN A 41 -0.66 2.00 -6.68
CA GLN A 41 -0.25 2.57 -5.41
C GLN A 41 0.56 1.58 -4.59
N ILE A 42 0.26 0.30 -4.68
CA ILE A 42 1.02 -0.74 -3.99
C ILE A 42 2.45 -0.82 -4.54
N ASP A 43 2.61 -0.72 -5.85
CA ASP A 43 3.95 -0.68 -6.45
C ASP A 43 4.74 0.52 -5.94
N ALA A 44 4.07 1.67 -5.78
CA ALA A 44 4.70 2.87 -5.24
C ALA A 44 5.15 2.66 -3.79
N VAL A 45 4.35 1.96 -2.99
CA VAL A 45 4.71 1.63 -1.60
C VAL A 45 5.99 0.81 -1.56
N PHE A 46 6.10 -0.20 -2.41
CA PHE A 46 7.31 -1.03 -2.49
C PHE A 46 8.51 -0.22 -2.99
N GLU A 47 8.31 0.64 -3.96
CA GLU A 47 9.37 1.48 -4.51
C GLU A 47 9.93 2.43 -3.46
N LEU A 48 9.08 2.99 -2.61
CA LEU A 48 9.49 3.85 -1.52
C LEU A 48 10.03 3.08 -0.32
N LYS A 49 9.98 1.76 -0.36
CA LYS A 49 10.44 0.88 0.72
C LYS A 49 9.77 1.18 2.06
N LEU A 50 8.50 1.55 2.01
CA LEU A 50 7.73 1.84 3.21
C LEU A 50 7.35 0.57 3.96
N THR A 51 7.19 -0.52 3.23
CA THR A 51 6.89 -1.83 3.80
C THR A 51 7.33 -2.89 2.80
N ASP A 52 7.16 -4.15 3.17
CA ASP A 52 7.46 -5.28 2.30
C ASP A 52 6.27 -6.22 2.24
N GLU A 53 6.38 -7.23 1.38
CA GLU A 53 5.32 -8.20 1.15
C GLU A 53 4.95 -8.96 2.43
N ASP A 54 5.95 -9.30 3.24
CA ASP A 54 5.73 -10.03 4.48
C ASP A 54 4.90 -9.23 5.47
N LYS A 55 5.18 -7.94 5.60
CA LYS A 55 4.41 -7.07 6.48
C LYS A 55 2.99 -6.89 6.00
N ILE A 56 2.81 -6.77 4.70
CA ILE A 56 1.47 -6.66 4.11
C ILE A 56 0.67 -7.92 4.39
N LEU A 57 1.28 -9.09 4.21
CA LEU A 57 0.62 -10.36 4.50
C LEU A 57 0.24 -10.47 5.97
N ASP A 58 1.13 -10.04 6.88
CA ASP A 58 0.85 -10.02 8.31
C ASP A 58 -0.37 -9.17 8.63
N VAL A 59 -0.45 -7.98 8.04
CA VAL A 59 -1.56 -7.07 8.26
C VAL A 59 -2.86 -7.68 7.75
N LEU A 60 -2.83 -8.29 6.57
CA LEU A 60 -4.01 -8.91 5.98
C LEU A 60 -4.50 -10.07 6.85
N VAL A 61 -3.59 -10.87 7.40
CA VAL A 61 -3.95 -11.95 8.30
C VAL A 61 -4.61 -11.40 9.57
N LYS A 62 -4.06 -10.33 10.12
CA LYS A 62 -4.62 -9.67 11.30
C LYS A 62 -6.04 -9.17 11.04
N GLU A 63 -6.27 -8.55 9.89
CA GLU A 63 -7.57 -7.99 9.56
C GLU A 63 -8.63 -9.07 9.34
N GLN A 64 -8.20 -10.27 8.97
CA GLN A 64 -9.11 -11.40 8.74
C GLN A 64 -9.40 -12.20 10.01
N SER A 65 -8.69 -11.95 11.08
CA SER A 65 -8.85 -12.70 12.32
C SER A 65 -10.05 -12.27 13.13
#